data_b5ea5e94031bea278a7b0a12ac42eafb
#
_entry.id   b5ea5e94031bea278a7b0a12ac42eafb
#
_cell.length_a   1.000
_cell.length_b   1.000
_cell.length_c   1.000
_cell.angle_alpha   90.00
_cell.angle_beta   90.00
_cell.angle_gamma   90.00
#
_symmetry.space_group_name_H-M   'P 1'
#
loop_
_entity.id
_entity.type
_entity.pdbx_description
1 polymer ?
#
loop_
_entity_poly.entity_id
_entity_poly.type
_entity_poly.pdbx_seq_one_letter_code
_entity_poly.pdbx_strand_id
1 'polypeptide(L)'
;TNQFTISWDDAKGTVTISAKDPQAFILAYGGQELRVTLPTKVKADVSGDVYNSAEQNTFGQRIKTNTVVNHIPKVNPKKDVVIKVGDKQSQNGATIKLGEKFFYEFTSSDIPAEYAGVVEEWSLSDKLDVKHDKFSGQWSVFANSAFVLADGTKVNKGDDISKLFTMTFEQGVVKITASQAFLDAMNLKENKHVAHSWKAFIGVERIAAGDVYNTIEESFNNETIKTNTVVTHTPEKPQTPPEKTVIVPPTPKTPQAPVEPLVVEKASVVPELPQTGEKQNVLLTVAGSLVTMLGLAGLGFKRRKETK
;
A
#
# COMPACT_ATOMS: atom_id res chain seq x y z
N THR A 1 -10.37 9.93 -44.12
CA THR A 1 -8.97 9.68 -43.72
C THR A 1 -8.03 9.63 -44.92
N ASN A 2 -8.46 9.24 -46.10
CA ASN A 2 -7.60 9.13 -47.27
C ASN A 2 -7.02 10.48 -47.80
N GLN A 3 -7.58 11.60 -47.37
CA GLN A 3 -7.13 12.95 -47.76
C GLN A 3 -6.11 13.56 -46.79
N PHE A 4 -5.77 12.85 -45.71
CA PHE A 4 -4.84 13.32 -44.68
C PHE A 4 -3.63 12.38 -44.52
N THR A 5 -2.50 12.97 -44.14
CA THR A 5 -1.36 12.27 -43.60
C THR A 5 -1.41 12.44 -42.08
N ILE A 6 -1.02 11.39 -41.35
CA ILE A 6 -0.93 11.41 -39.87
C ILE A 6 0.51 11.02 -39.54
N SER A 7 1.20 11.84 -38.76
CA SER A 7 2.52 11.53 -38.23
C SER A 7 2.53 11.69 -36.72
N TRP A 8 3.32 10.85 -36.04
CA TRP A 8 3.49 10.85 -34.60
C TRP A 8 4.96 11.12 -34.27
N ASP A 9 5.19 12.01 -33.32
CA ASP A 9 6.51 12.31 -32.76
C ASP A 9 6.51 11.91 -31.28
N ASP A 10 7.03 10.72 -30.98
CA ASP A 10 7.06 10.14 -29.62
C ASP A 10 7.90 10.99 -28.66
N ALA A 11 8.98 11.63 -29.15
CA ALA A 11 9.85 12.42 -28.31
C ALA A 11 9.16 13.71 -27.80
N LYS A 12 8.26 14.25 -28.62
CA LYS A 12 7.47 15.45 -28.27
C LYS A 12 6.07 15.12 -27.79
N GLY A 13 5.63 13.85 -27.90
CA GLY A 13 4.25 13.47 -27.60
C GLY A 13 3.23 14.16 -28.50
N THR A 14 3.56 14.45 -29.75
CA THR A 14 2.69 15.20 -30.65
C THR A 14 2.22 14.35 -31.84
N VAL A 15 0.96 14.53 -32.21
CA VAL A 15 0.40 14.01 -33.45
C VAL A 15 0.15 15.16 -34.40
N THR A 16 0.59 15.03 -35.63
CA THR A 16 0.35 16.00 -36.71
C THR A 16 -0.54 15.37 -37.74
N ILE A 17 -1.64 16.07 -38.08
CA ILE A 17 -2.58 15.68 -39.11
C ILE A 17 -2.56 16.76 -40.17
N SER A 18 -2.16 16.41 -41.39
CA SER A 18 -2.01 17.36 -42.52
C SER A 18 -2.82 16.92 -43.72
N ALA A 19 -3.51 17.85 -44.38
CA ALA A 19 -4.12 17.58 -45.66
C ALA A 19 -3.02 17.26 -46.71
N LYS A 20 -3.21 16.21 -47.50
CA LYS A 20 -2.27 15.82 -48.54
C LYS A 20 -2.22 16.86 -49.66
N ASP A 21 -3.35 17.40 -50.02
CA ASP A 21 -3.51 18.54 -50.91
C ASP A 21 -4.39 19.61 -50.24
N PRO A 22 -3.77 20.63 -49.59
CA PRO A 22 -4.50 21.66 -48.88
C PRO A 22 -5.42 22.49 -49.79
N GLN A 23 -5.02 22.74 -51.03
CA GLN A 23 -5.82 23.56 -51.95
C GLN A 23 -7.08 22.81 -52.39
N ALA A 24 -6.93 21.57 -52.84
CA ALA A 24 -8.08 20.73 -53.20
C ALA A 24 -9.02 20.50 -52.03
N PHE A 25 -8.44 20.30 -50.80
CA PHE A 25 -9.23 20.11 -49.60
C PHE A 25 -10.08 21.35 -49.28
N ILE A 26 -9.50 22.54 -49.34
CA ILE A 26 -10.20 23.80 -49.06
C ILE A 26 -11.27 24.10 -50.11
N LEU A 27 -10.99 23.83 -51.38
CA LEU A 27 -12.00 24.00 -52.43
C LEU A 27 -13.21 23.08 -52.24
N ALA A 28 -12.98 21.86 -51.74
CA ALA A 28 -14.06 20.88 -51.52
C ALA A 28 -14.83 21.08 -50.23
N TYR A 29 -14.18 21.54 -49.16
CA TYR A 29 -14.73 21.55 -47.79
C TYR A 29 -14.59 22.90 -47.07
N GLY A 30 -14.16 23.95 -47.76
CA GLY A 30 -14.04 25.30 -47.16
C GLY A 30 -15.36 25.76 -46.57
N GLY A 31 -15.31 26.33 -45.38
CA GLY A 31 -16.48 26.76 -44.62
C GLY A 31 -17.23 25.66 -43.88
N GLN A 32 -16.77 24.39 -43.97
CA GLN A 32 -17.34 23.30 -43.18
C GLN A 32 -16.53 23.05 -41.92
N GLU A 33 -17.20 22.51 -40.86
CA GLU A 33 -16.56 22.09 -39.65
C GLU A 33 -15.74 20.83 -39.87
N LEU A 34 -14.45 20.87 -39.49
CA LEU A 34 -13.58 19.70 -39.44
C LEU A 34 -13.47 19.21 -38.01
N ARG A 35 -13.99 18.02 -37.75
CA ARG A 35 -13.86 17.35 -36.42
C ARG A 35 -12.82 16.25 -36.49
N VAL A 36 -11.83 16.31 -35.60
CA VAL A 36 -10.79 15.30 -35.41
C VAL A 36 -10.99 14.61 -34.07
N THR A 37 -11.10 13.28 -34.07
CA THR A 37 -11.20 12.46 -32.86
C THR A 37 -9.95 11.59 -32.77
N LEU A 38 -9.22 11.70 -31.67
CA LEU A 38 -8.02 10.91 -31.37
C LEU A 38 -8.30 10.08 -30.11
N PRO A 39 -8.56 8.76 -30.25
CA PRO A 39 -8.65 7.89 -29.09
C PRO A 39 -7.27 7.78 -28.46
N THR A 40 -7.19 8.01 -27.16
CA THR A 40 -5.96 7.92 -26.36
C THR A 40 -6.17 7.04 -25.15
N LYS A 41 -5.11 6.38 -24.69
CA LYS A 41 -5.07 5.61 -23.44
C LYS A 41 -4.06 6.25 -22.50
N VAL A 42 -4.46 6.43 -21.24
CA VAL A 42 -3.54 6.86 -20.18
C VAL A 42 -2.52 5.74 -19.93
N LYS A 43 -1.25 6.09 -19.81
CA LYS A 43 -0.19 5.14 -19.44
C LYS A 43 -0.36 4.75 -17.96
N ALA A 44 -0.02 3.50 -17.62
CA ALA A 44 -0.22 2.93 -16.28
C ALA A 44 0.53 3.67 -15.15
N ASP A 45 1.61 4.37 -15.49
CA ASP A 45 2.48 5.08 -14.55
C ASP A 45 2.11 6.58 -14.39
N VAL A 46 1.05 7.04 -15.06
CA VAL A 46 0.63 8.44 -15.04
C VAL A 46 -0.48 8.65 -14.01
N SER A 47 -0.31 9.64 -13.14
CA SER A 47 -1.34 10.13 -12.23
C SER A 47 -1.28 11.66 -12.11
N GLY A 48 -2.35 12.25 -11.59
CA GLY A 48 -2.48 13.70 -11.48
C GLY A 48 -3.05 14.35 -12.73
N ASP A 49 -2.71 15.62 -12.96
CA ASP A 49 -3.32 16.42 -14.01
C ASP A 49 -2.59 16.22 -15.34
N VAL A 50 -3.33 15.79 -16.35
CA VAL A 50 -2.84 15.69 -17.73
C VAL A 50 -3.46 16.79 -18.56
N TYR A 51 -2.62 17.66 -19.08
CA TYR A 51 -3.02 18.82 -19.91
C TYR A 51 -2.86 18.52 -21.37
N ASN A 52 -3.83 18.94 -22.17
CA ASN A 52 -3.77 18.83 -23.63
C ASN A 52 -4.27 20.09 -24.31
N SER A 53 -3.62 20.47 -25.40
CA SER A 53 -4.02 21.55 -26.29
C SER A 53 -3.66 21.18 -27.72
N ALA A 54 -4.35 21.75 -28.69
CA ALA A 54 -4.04 21.59 -30.10
C ALA A 54 -3.67 22.94 -30.72
N GLU A 55 -3.00 22.88 -31.86
CA GLU A 55 -2.70 24.04 -32.69
C GLU A 55 -3.19 23.75 -34.12
N GLN A 56 -3.92 24.66 -34.69
CA GLN A 56 -4.30 24.64 -36.11
C GLN A 56 -3.41 25.58 -36.88
N ASN A 57 -2.86 25.12 -38.00
CA ASN A 57 -2.15 25.93 -38.94
C ASN A 57 -2.94 25.96 -40.26
N THR A 58 -3.36 27.15 -40.67
CA THR A 58 -4.08 27.37 -41.92
C THR A 58 -3.43 28.55 -42.66
N PHE A 59 -2.84 28.33 -43.83
CA PHE A 59 -2.13 29.35 -44.63
C PHE A 59 -1.06 30.12 -43.84
N GLY A 60 -0.29 29.42 -42.99
CA GLY A 60 0.73 30.06 -42.15
C GLY A 60 0.22 30.76 -40.91
N GLN A 61 -1.09 30.87 -40.75
CA GLN A 61 -1.73 31.37 -39.50
C GLN A 61 -1.83 30.23 -38.50
N ARG A 62 -1.28 30.43 -37.33
CA ARG A 62 -1.31 29.46 -36.23
C ARG A 62 -2.27 29.92 -35.16
N ILE A 63 -3.24 29.10 -34.85
CA ILE A 63 -4.24 29.34 -33.79
C ILE A 63 -4.17 28.19 -32.81
N LYS A 64 -3.91 28.51 -31.56
CA LYS A 64 -3.88 27.53 -30.46
C LYS A 64 -5.27 27.41 -29.82
N THR A 65 -5.69 26.20 -29.54
CA THR A 65 -6.93 25.95 -28.79
C THR A 65 -6.77 26.34 -27.30
N ASN A 66 -7.87 26.32 -26.56
CA ASN A 66 -7.81 26.23 -25.10
C ASN A 66 -7.04 24.98 -24.67
N THR A 67 -6.53 25.01 -23.47
CA THR A 67 -5.97 23.81 -22.81
C THR A 67 -7.08 23.11 -22.05
N VAL A 68 -7.22 21.82 -22.25
CA VAL A 68 -8.08 20.95 -21.44
C VAL A 68 -7.24 20.19 -20.42
N VAL A 69 -7.83 19.82 -19.31
CA VAL A 69 -7.18 19.04 -18.25
C VAL A 69 -8.01 17.79 -17.96
N ASN A 70 -7.34 16.67 -17.78
CA ASN A 70 -7.92 15.43 -17.27
C ASN A 70 -7.23 15.08 -15.96
N HIS A 71 -7.99 14.83 -14.91
CA HIS A 71 -7.49 14.41 -13.60
C HIS A 71 -7.42 12.88 -13.57
N ILE A 72 -6.21 12.35 -13.50
CA ILE A 72 -5.97 10.91 -13.45
C ILE A 72 -5.83 10.48 -11.98
N PRO A 73 -6.58 9.47 -11.52
CA PRO A 73 -6.50 8.99 -10.14
C PRO A 73 -5.07 8.63 -9.78
N LYS A 74 -4.65 9.03 -8.57
CA LYS A 74 -3.40 8.54 -8.01
C LYS A 74 -3.63 7.14 -7.48
N VAL A 75 -3.23 6.14 -8.24
CA VAL A 75 -3.31 4.75 -7.84
C VAL A 75 -2.14 4.44 -6.90
N ASN A 76 -2.40 4.51 -5.60
CA ASN A 76 -1.39 4.33 -4.57
C ASN A 76 -2.04 3.76 -3.28
N PRO A 77 -2.62 2.56 -3.37
CA PRO A 77 -3.21 1.93 -2.20
C PRO A 77 -2.13 1.55 -1.19
N LYS A 78 -2.48 1.57 0.10
CA LYS A 78 -1.55 1.25 1.19
C LYS A 78 -2.12 0.17 2.08
N LYS A 79 -1.22 -0.64 2.63
CA LYS A 79 -1.50 -1.63 3.66
C LYS A 79 -0.70 -1.35 4.91
N ASP A 80 -1.33 -1.56 6.07
CA ASP A 80 -0.70 -1.52 7.37
C ASP A 80 -1.24 -2.65 8.26
N VAL A 81 -0.68 -2.78 9.46
CA VAL A 81 -1.12 -3.69 10.52
C VAL A 81 -1.38 -2.87 11.77
N VAL A 82 -2.54 -3.06 12.41
CA VAL A 82 -2.92 -2.36 13.62
C VAL A 82 -3.58 -3.31 14.62
N ILE A 83 -3.49 -3.02 15.91
CA ILE A 83 -4.13 -3.88 16.94
C ILE A 83 -5.63 -3.62 17.03
N LYS A 84 -6.07 -2.39 16.81
CA LYS A 84 -7.47 -1.99 16.86
C LYS A 84 -7.83 -1.12 15.67
N VAL A 85 -9.10 -1.15 15.30
CA VAL A 85 -9.65 -0.23 14.30
C VAL A 85 -9.43 1.22 14.74
N GLY A 86 -8.82 2.01 13.87
CA GLY A 86 -8.51 3.42 14.11
C GLY A 86 -7.21 3.70 14.86
N ASP A 87 -6.44 2.68 15.25
CA ASP A 87 -5.10 2.88 15.80
C ASP A 87 -4.21 3.60 14.79
N LYS A 88 -3.35 4.47 15.32
CA LYS A 88 -2.36 5.20 14.50
C LYS A 88 -0.97 4.57 14.56
N GLN A 89 -0.77 3.62 15.47
CA GLN A 89 0.49 2.94 15.64
C GLN A 89 0.55 1.70 14.76
N SER A 90 1.39 1.74 13.74
CA SER A 90 1.68 0.60 12.87
C SER A 90 2.33 -0.54 13.66
N GLN A 91 1.92 -1.76 13.34
CA GLN A 91 2.55 -3.00 13.77
C GLN A 91 3.30 -3.69 12.63
N ASN A 92 3.50 -3.00 11.51
CA ASN A 92 4.32 -3.55 10.42
C ASN A 92 5.77 -3.72 10.89
N GLY A 93 6.33 -4.93 10.75
CA GLY A 93 7.62 -5.33 11.29
C GLY A 93 7.60 -5.69 12.79
N ALA A 94 6.45 -5.64 13.44
CA ALA A 94 6.34 -5.94 14.87
C ALA A 94 6.08 -7.43 15.15
N THR A 95 6.25 -7.80 16.43
CA THR A 95 5.91 -9.13 16.94
C THR A 95 4.44 -9.18 17.33
N ILE A 96 3.69 -10.10 16.73
CA ILE A 96 2.32 -10.47 17.10
C ILE A 96 2.38 -11.79 17.85
N LYS A 97 1.75 -11.87 19.02
CA LYS A 97 1.74 -13.09 19.83
C LYS A 97 0.81 -14.15 19.24
N LEU A 98 1.11 -15.40 19.49
CA LEU A 98 0.21 -16.50 19.17
C LEU A 98 -1.15 -16.32 19.90
N GLY A 99 -2.26 -16.42 19.17
CA GLY A 99 -3.62 -16.17 19.66
C GLY A 99 -4.02 -14.69 19.71
N GLU A 100 -3.14 -13.77 19.37
CA GLU A 100 -3.44 -12.34 19.34
C GLU A 100 -4.32 -11.99 18.14
N LYS A 101 -5.31 -11.13 18.39
CA LYS A 101 -6.21 -10.58 17.37
C LYS A 101 -5.70 -9.22 16.96
N PHE A 102 -5.69 -8.96 15.65
CA PHE A 102 -5.25 -7.71 15.05
C PHE A 102 -5.96 -7.47 13.73
N PHE A 103 -5.68 -6.36 13.07
CA PHE A 103 -6.30 -6.01 11.80
C PHE A 103 -5.24 -5.71 10.75
N TYR A 104 -5.48 -6.19 9.53
CA TYR A 104 -4.89 -5.62 8.35
C TYR A 104 -5.70 -4.37 7.97
N GLU A 105 -5.03 -3.23 7.93
CA GLU A 105 -5.59 -1.96 7.50
C GLU A 105 -5.26 -1.74 6.03
N PHE A 106 -6.27 -1.41 5.26
CA PHE A 106 -6.16 -1.00 3.87
C PHE A 106 -6.56 0.47 3.74
N THR A 107 -5.81 1.24 2.98
CA THR A 107 -6.20 2.58 2.53
C THR A 107 -6.23 2.55 1.02
N SER A 108 -7.38 2.86 0.44
CA SER A 108 -7.58 2.88 -1.00
C SER A 108 -6.77 3.98 -1.67
N SER A 109 -6.60 3.86 -2.97
CA SER A 109 -6.18 4.97 -3.82
C SER A 109 -7.14 6.15 -3.68
N ASP A 110 -6.67 7.35 -4.03
CA ASP A 110 -7.52 8.55 -4.09
C ASP A 110 -8.11 8.72 -5.49
N ILE A 111 -9.44 8.93 -5.57
CA ILE A 111 -10.05 9.54 -6.74
C ILE A 111 -9.84 11.06 -6.59
N PRO A 112 -9.16 11.74 -7.50
CA PRO A 112 -8.92 13.18 -7.36
C PRO A 112 -10.23 13.97 -7.53
N ALA A 113 -10.26 15.18 -6.96
CA ALA A 113 -11.31 16.13 -7.29
C ALA A 113 -11.39 16.36 -8.80
N GLU A 114 -12.59 16.64 -9.30
CA GLU A 114 -12.90 16.89 -10.71
C GLU A 114 -12.53 15.70 -11.65
N TYR A 115 -12.54 14.47 -11.10
CA TYR A 115 -12.34 13.27 -11.91
C TYR A 115 -13.38 13.18 -13.03
N ALA A 116 -12.91 13.21 -14.27
CA ALA A 116 -13.78 13.22 -15.45
C ALA A 116 -14.35 11.83 -15.81
N GLY A 117 -13.73 10.76 -15.29
CA GLY A 117 -14.18 9.40 -15.54
C GLY A 117 -15.43 9.03 -14.74
N VAL A 118 -15.93 7.84 -15.02
CA VAL A 118 -16.99 7.17 -14.25
C VAL A 118 -16.35 6.13 -13.35
N VAL A 119 -16.78 6.06 -12.10
CA VAL A 119 -16.35 5.01 -11.15
C VAL A 119 -17.32 3.85 -11.32
N GLU A 120 -16.88 2.78 -11.97
CA GLU A 120 -17.70 1.61 -12.30
C GLU A 120 -17.42 0.43 -11.36
N GLU A 121 -16.19 0.33 -10.83
CA GLU A 121 -15.76 -0.72 -9.94
C GLU A 121 -14.75 -0.17 -8.93
N TRP A 122 -14.90 -0.58 -7.67
CA TRP A 122 -13.89 -0.37 -6.63
C TRP A 122 -13.93 -1.48 -5.60
N SER A 123 -12.86 -2.23 -5.50
CA SER A 123 -12.79 -3.37 -4.59
C SER A 123 -11.36 -3.61 -4.10
N LEU A 124 -11.24 -4.36 -3.03
CA LEU A 124 -9.98 -4.93 -2.59
C LEU A 124 -10.08 -6.46 -2.52
N SER A 125 -8.93 -7.12 -2.63
CA SER A 125 -8.76 -8.56 -2.45
C SER A 125 -7.52 -8.81 -1.59
N ASP A 126 -7.69 -9.45 -0.44
CA ASP A 126 -6.63 -9.81 0.50
C ASP A 126 -6.51 -11.33 0.61
N LYS A 127 -5.43 -11.89 0.09
CA LYS A 127 -5.13 -13.30 0.23
C LYS A 127 -4.37 -13.54 1.53
N LEU A 128 -5.07 -14.02 2.54
CA LEU A 128 -4.49 -14.33 3.84
C LEU A 128 -3.58 -15.56 3.78
N ASP A 129 -2.50 -15.55 4.56
CA ASP A 129 -1.76 -16.77 4.87
C ASP A 129 -2.53 -17.60 5.91
N VAL A 130 -3.45 -18.42 5.43
CA VAL A 130 -4.36 -19.22 6.29
C VAL A 130 -3.64 -20.26 7.15
N LYS A 131 -2.34 -20.50 6.94
CA LYS A 131 -1.55 -21.34 7.83
C LYS A 131 -1.17 -20.61 9.13
N HIS A 132 -1.05 -19.29 9.06
CA HIS A 132 -0.61 -18.47 10.17
C HIS A 132 -1.70 -17.53 10.69
N ASP A 133 -2.61 -17.05 9.83
CA ASP A 133 -3.66 -16.11 10.17
C ASP A 133 -5.05 -16.67 9.88
N LYS A 134 -5.91 -16.69 10.90
CA LYS A 134 -7.31 -17.04 10.79
C LYS A 134 -8.17 -15.79 10.67
N PHE A 135 -8.99 -15.69 9.62
CA PHE A 135 -9.97 -14.62 9.51
C PHE A 135 -10.95 -14.66 10.70
N SER A 136 -11.12 -13.56 11.39
CA SER A 136 -11.96 -13.48 12.60
C SER A 136 -13.45 -13.28 12.32
N GLY A 137 -13.82 -13.03 11.05
CA GLY A 137 -15.17 -12.62 10.66
C GLY A 137 -15.43 -11.12 10.85
N GLN A 138 -14.51 -10.37 11.45
CA GLN A 138 -14.65 -8.93 11.65
C GLN A 138 -14.06 -8.16 10.46
N TRP A 139 -14.82 -7.20 9.98
CA TRP A 139 -14.39 -6.26 8.96
C TRP A 139 -15.17 -4.96 9.08
N SER A 140 -14.60 -3.89 8.58
CA SER A 140 -15.26 -2.58 8.53
C SER A 140 -14.65 -1.70 7.44
N VAL A 141 -15.44 -0.74 6.97
CA VAL A 141 -15.01 0.26 5.98
C VAL A 141 -15.39 1.64 6.48
N PHE A 142 -14.46 2.58 6.35
CA PHE A 142 -14.63 3.97 6.79
C PHE A 142 -14.39 4.95 5.64
N ALA A 143 -15.14 6.03 5.63
CA ALA A 143 -14.98 7.13 4.69
C ALA A 143 -13.73 7.98 5.06
N ASN A 144 -12.85 8.22 4.10
CA ASN A 144 -11.71 9.14 4.29
C ASN A 144 -12.05 10.59 3.91
N SER A 145 -13.19 10.84 3.26
CA SER A 145 -13.70 12.15 2.90
C SER A 145 -15.22 12.21 3.10
N ALA A 146 -15.77 13.39 3.21
CA ALA A 146 -17.22 13.56 3.24
C ALA A 146 -17.81 13.45 1.83
N PHE A 147 -19.03 12.89 1.73
CA PHE A 147 -19.79 12.80 0.48
C PHE A 147 -21.29 12.70 0.77
N VAL A 148 -22.12 12.79 -0.26
CA VAL A 148 -23.57 12.58 -0.18
C VAL A 148 -23.96 11.37 -1.02
N LEU A 149 -24.96 10.61 -0.55
CA LEU A 149 -25.58 9.54 -1.31
C LEU A 149 -26.65 10.09 -2.26
N ALA A 150 -27.08 9.29 -3.22
CA ALA A 150 -28.12 9.68 -4.19
C ALA A 150 -29.48 10.06 -3.54
N ASP A 151 -29.75 9.54 -2.34
CA ASP A 151 -30.94 9.87 -1.55
C ASP A 151 -30.78 11.15 -0.70
N GLY A 152 -29.62 11.83 -0.79
CA GLY A 152 -29.29 13.02 -0.02
C GLY A 152 -28.70 12.74 1.37
N THR A 153 -28.53 11.48 1.76
CA THR A 153 -27.87 11.10 3.02
C THR A 153 -26.42 11.59 3.02
N LYS A 154 -26.05 12.34 4.06
CA LYS A 154 -24.66 12.84 4.24
C LYS A 154 -23.80 11.82 4.96
N VAL A 155 -22.62 11.60 4.44
CA VAL A 155 -21.56 10.81 5.04
C VAL A 155 -20.41 11.75 5.39
N ASN A 156 -19.90 11.70 6.61
CA ASN A 156 -18.76 12.50 7.05
C ASN A 156 -17.48 11.67 6.97
N LYS A 157 -16.36 12.37 6.93
CA LYS A 157 -15.06 11.72 7.08
C LYS A 157 -14.99 10.98 8.44
N GLY A 158 -14.62 9.70 8.40
CA GLY A 158 -14.52 8.83 9.56
C GLY A 158 -15.81 8.05 9.87
N ASP A 159 -16.90 8.30 9.16
CA ASP A 159 -18.11 7.49 9.33
C ASP A 159 -17.90 6.05 8.85
N ASP A 160 -18.49 5.11 9.57
CA ASP A 160 -18.57 3.71 9.16
C ASP A 160 -19.53 3.55 7.99
N ILE A 161 -18.98 3.14 6.86
CA ILE A 161 -19.70 2.93 5.60
C ILE A 161 -19.73 1.47 5.17
N SER A 162 -19.48 0.53 6.10
CA SER A 162 -19.43 -0.91 5.79
C SER A 162 -20.68 -1.41 5.08
N LYS A 163 -21.87 -0.83 5.38
CA LYS A 163 -23.15 -1.16 4.72
C LYS A 163 -23.18 -0.79 3.23
N LEU A 164 -22.27 0.06 2.77
CA LEU A 164 -22.13 0.41 1.36
C LEU A 164 -21.13 -0.51 0.63
N PHE A 165 -20.70 -1.57 1.27
CA PHE A 165 -19.79 -2.59 0.72
C PHE A 165 -20.33 -3.98 0.99
N THR A 166 -19.91 -4.93 0.19
CA THR A 166 -20.12 -6.37 0.42
C THR A 166 -18.80 -7.03 0.70
N MET A 167 -18.79 -8.04 1.56
CA MET A 167 -17.59 -8.82 1.85
C MET A 167 -17.86 -10.30 1.62
N THR A 168 -16.89 -10.97 1.00
CA THR A 168 -16.84 -12.43 0.89
C THR A 168 -15.53 -12.95 1.44
N PHE A 169 -15.54 -14.16 1.99
CA PHE A 169 -14.32 -14.88 2.38
C PHE A 169 -14.39 -16.30 1.82
N GLU A 170 -13.57 -16.56 0.82
CA GLU A 170 -13.53 -17.84 0.11
C GLU A 170 -12.09 -18.25 -0.17
N GLN A 171 -11.75 -19.50 0.09
CA GLN A 171 -10.41 -20.07 -0.18
C GLN A 171 -9.24 -19.24 0.38
N GLY A 172 -9.45 -18.62 1.55
CA GLY A 172 -8.44 -17.77 2.20
C GLY A 172 -8.35 -16.35 1.64
N VAL A 173 -9.23 -15.95 0.75
CA VAL A 173 -9.29 -14.61 0.18
C VAL A 173 -10.45 -13.84 0.79
N VAL A 174 -10.17 -12.70 1.41
CA VAL A 174 -11.17 -11.69 1.78
C VAL A 174 -11.31 -10.73 0.61
N LYS A 175 -12.52 -10.62 0.06
CA LYS A 175 -12.84 -9.61 -0.97
C LYS A 175 -13.88 -8.63 -0.41
N ILE A 176 -13.59 -7.33 -0.47
CA ILE A 176 -14.49 -6.25 -0.11
C ILE A 176 -14.77 -5.43 -1.35
N THR A 177 -16.05 -5.33 -1.73
CA THR A 177 -16.47 -4.70 -2.99
C THR A 177 -17.47 -3.58 -2.70
N ALA A 178 -17.24 -2.42 -3.30
CA ALA A 178 -18.17 -1.29 -3.24
C ALA A 178 -19.53 -1.67 -3.85
N SER A 179 -20.61 -1.29 -3.17
CA SER A 179 -21.96 -1.44 -3.70
C SER A 179 -22.24 -0.40 -4.78
N GLN A 180 -23.28 -0.66 -5.58
CA GLN A 180 -23.74 0.31 -6.58
C GLN A 180 -24.08 1.67 -5.96
N ALA A 181 -24.66 1.69 -4.76
CA ALA A 181 -25.00 2.94 -4.07
C ALA A 181 -23.76 3.79 -3.73
N PHE A 182 -22.61 3.15 -3.39
CA PHE A 182 -21.36 3.86 -3.18
C PHE A 182 -20.77 4.36 -4.51
N LEU A 183 -20.78 3.53 -5.55
CA LEU A 183 -20.27 3.90 -6.87
C LEU A 183 -21.08 5.05 -7.47
N ASP A 184 -22.43 5.00 -7.35
CA ASP A 184 -23.31 6.09 -7.78
C ASP A 184 -22.99 7.39 -7.04
N ALA A 185 -22.75 7.32 -5.72
CA ALA A 185 -22.34 8.49 -4.95
C ALA A 185 -21.03 9.11 -5.46
N MET A 186 -20.02 8.29 -5.79
CA MET A 186 -18.75 8.78 -6.33
C MET A 186 -18.93 9.49 -7.70
N ASN A 187 -20.00 9.18 -8.41
CA ASN A 187 -20.30 9.77 -9.72
C ASN A 187 -21.23 11.01 -9.63
N LEU A 188 -21.79 11.32 -8.44
CA LEU A 188 -22.62 12.52 -8.27
C LEU A 188 -21.79 13.79 -8.46
N LYS A 189 -22.37 14.78 -9.15
CA LYS A 189 -21.73 16.07 -9.40
C LYS A 189 -21.33 16.78 -8.10
N GLU A 190 -22.15 16.67 -7.07
CA GLU A 190 -21.97 17.27 -5.75
C GLU A 190 -20.71 16.72 -5.04
N ASN A 191 -20.30 15.51 -5.35
CA ASN A 191 -19.15 14.85 -4.74
C ASN A 191 -17.85 15.07 -5.53
N LYS A 192 -17.92 15.48 -6.79
CA LYS A 192 -16.73 15.62 -7.66
C LYS A 192 -15.76 16.71 -7.25
N HIS A 193 -16.14 17.63 -6.37
CA HIS A 193 -15.27 18.73 -5.93
C HIS A 193 -14.25 18.34 -4.85
N VAL A 194 -14.31 17.11 -4.34
CA VAL A 194 -13.45 16.60 -3.27
C VAL A 194 -12.80 15.30 -3.73
N ALA A 195 -11.54 15.11 -3.33
CA ALA A 195 -10.89 13.81 -3.51
C ALA A 195 -11.53 12.77 -2.58
N HIS A 196 -11.76 11.57 -3.08
CA HIS A 196 -12.41 10.48 -2.35
C HIS A 196 -11.50 9.27 -2.22
N SER A 197 -11.47 8.71 -1.02
CA SER A 197 -10.86 7.42 -0.72
C SER A 197 -11.57 6.80 0.48
N TRP A 198 -11.27 5.54 0.75
CA TRP A 198 -11.83 4.80 1.86
C TRP A 198 -10.77 3.94 2.54
N LYS A 199 -11.08 3.47 3.73
CA LYS A 199 -10.20 2.64 4.52
C LYS A 199 -10.96 1.40 4.97
N ALA A 200 -10.34 0.23 4.86
CA ALA A 200 -10.91 -1.02 5.37
C ALA A 200 -10.03 -1.64 6.44
N PHE A 201 -10.66 -2.40 7.32
CA PHE A 201 -10.01 -3.20 8.35
C PHE A 201 -10.48 -4.65 8.22
N ILE A 202 -9.56 -5.59 8.19
CA ILE A 202 -9.78 -7.02 8.09
C ILE A 202 -9.22 -7.67 9.34
N GLY A 203 -10.09 -8.14 10.23
CA GLY A 203 -9.71 -8.75 11.50
C GLY A 203 -9.21 -10.17 11.33
N VAL A 204 -8.07 -10.47 11.94
CA VAL A 204 -7.45 -11.79 11.93
C VAL A 204 -6.97 -12.18 13.33
N GLU A 205 -6.73 -13.47 13.54
CA GLU A 205 -6.12 -14.04 14.73
C GLU A 205 -4.88 -14.83 14.31
N ARG A 206 -3.74 -14.59 14.95
CA ARG A 206 -2.51 -15.33 14.71
C ARG A 206 -2.62 -16.75 15.29
N ILE A 207 -2.55 -17.76 14.44
CA ILE A 207 -2.74 -19.18 14.83
C ILE A 207 -1.47 -20.03 14.76
N ALA A 208 -0.40 -19.52 14.15
CA ALA A 208 0.88 -20.24 14.10
C ALA A 208 2.07 -19.27 14.19
N ALA A 209 3.21 -19.80 14.66
CA ALA A 209 4.48 -19.09 14.68
C ALA A 209 5.07 -18.98 13.27
N GLY A 210 5.85 -17.91 13.04
CA GLY A 210 6.53 -17.65 11.77
C GLY A 210 6.45 -16.18 11.37
N ASP A 211 7.06 -15.88 10.24
CA ASP A 211 7.00 -14.58 9.57
C ASP A 211 5.88 -14.59 8.54
N VAL A 212 4.98 -13.64 8.64
CA VAL A 212 3.81 -13.54 7.75
C VAL A 212 3.92 -12.27 6.93
N TYR A 213 3.99 -12.45 5.62
CA TYR A 213 3.98 -11.38 4.63
C TYR A 213 2.60 -11.28 4.01
N ASN A 214 2.05 -10.08 3.94
CA ASN A 214 0.74 -9.90 3.34
C ASN A 214 0.68 -8.63 2.48
N THR A 215 -0.01 -8.75 1.32
CA THR A 215 -0.20 -7.70 0.31
C THR A 215 -1.66 -7.73 -0.14
N ILE A 216 -2.30 -6.57 -0.25
CA ILE A 216 -3.66 -6.43 -0.79
C ILE A 216 -3.58 -6.01 -2.26
N GLU A 217 -4.52 -6.48 -3.06
CA GLU A 217 -4.79 -6.01 -4.41
C GLU A 217 -6.03 -5.11 -4.38
N GLU A 218 -5.90 -3.90 -4.91
CA GLU A 218 -7.01 -3.00 -5.18
C GLU A 218 -7.40 -3.11 -6.65
N SER A 219 -8.69 -3.25 -6.94
CA SER A 219 -9.24 -3.13 -8.29
C SER A 219 -10.06 -1.85 -8.39
N PHE A 220 -9.74 -1.03 -9.38
CA PHE A 220 -10.44 0.19 -9.69
C PHE A 220 -10.64 0.27 -11.21
N ASN A 221 -11.90 0.27 -11.67
CA ASN A 221 -12.25 0.34 -13.10
C ASN A 221 -11.45 -0.62 -13.99
N ASN A 222 -11.38 -1.91 -13.63
CA ASN A 222 -10.62 -2.97 -14.31
C ASN A 222 -9.08 -2.82 -14.28
N GLU A 223 -8.55 -1.88 -13.54
CA GLU A 223 -7.11 -1.79 -13.24
C GLU A 223 -6.87 -2.40 -11.85
N THR A 224 -5.87 -3.28 -11.73
CA THR A 224 -5.51 -3.92 -10.45
C THR A 224 -4.12 -3.49 -10.03
N ILE A 225 -3.99 -3.01 -8.80
CA ILE A 225 -2.74 -2.55 -8.21
C ILE A 225 -2.53 -3.17 -6.85
N LYS A 226 -1.27 -3.50 -6.55
CA LYS A 226 -0.87 -4.03 -5.25
C LYS A 226 -0.48 -2.91 -4.29
N THR A 227 -0.84 -3.08 -3.02
CA THR A 227 -0.29 -2.28 -1.93
C THR A 227 1.18 -2.61 -1.69
N ASN A 228 1.82 -1.88 -0.77
CA ASN A 228 3.03 -2.37 -0.12
C ASN A 228 2.76 -3.71 0.60
N THR A 229 3.80 -4.51 0.75
CA THR A 229 3.77 -5.71 1.59
C THR A 229 4.06 -5.31 3.03
N VAL A 230 3.24 -5.82 3.96
CA VAL A 230 3.51 -5.76 5.41
C VAL A 230 4.07 -7.09 5.89
N VAL A 231 4.82 -7.06 6.99
CA VAL A 231 5.35 -8.27 7.65
C VAL A 231 5.04 -8.22 9.14
N THR A 232 4.72 -9.36 9.73
CA THR A 232 4.61 -9.54 11.17
C THR A 232 5.33 -10.80 11.59
N HIS A 233 5.90 -10.80 12.79
CA HIS A 233 6.72 -11.88 13.32
C HIS A 233 6.02 -12.55 14.50
N THR A 234 5.99 -13.87 14.55
CA THR A 234 5.51 -14.60 15.73
C THR A 234 6.56 -15.63 16.14
N PRO A 235 7.21 -15.46 17.31
CA PRO A 235 8.23 -16.38 17.75
C PRO A 235 7.64 -17.78 18.04
N GLU A 236 8.42 -18.81 17.80
CA GLU A 236 8.07 -20.14 18.26
C GLU A 236 7.99 -20.18 19.79
N LYS A 237 7.05 -20.98 20.30
CA LYS A 237 6.96 -21.22 21.73
C LYS A 237 8.27 -21.88 22.18
N PRO A 238 8.94 -21.39 23.25
CA PRO A 238 10.13 -22.04 23.77
C PRO A 238 9.83 -23.53 24.02
N GLN A 239 10.58 -24.40 23.37
CA GLN A 239 10.49 -25.81 23.66
C GLN A 239 10.95 -26.01 25.12
N THR A 240 10.09 -26.56 25.96
CA THR A 240 10.49 -27.02 27.29
C THR A 240 11.64 -28.01 27.08
N PRO A 241 12.80 -27.81 27.72
CA PRO A 241 13.88 -28.79 27.59
C PRO A 241 13.31 -30.18 27.93
N PRO A 242 13.70 -31.23 27.19
CA PRO A 242 13.23 -32.57 27.52
C PRO A 242 13.53 -32.82 29.01
N GLU A 243 12.51 -33.24 29.76
CA GLU A 243 12.64 -33.57 31.18
C GLU A 243 13.80 -34.56 31.32
N LYS A 244 14.87 -34.11 31.98
CA LYS A 244 16.01 -35.00 32.25
C LYS A 244 15.45 -36.17 33.01
N THR A 245 15.36 -37.33 32.37
CA THR A 245 15.06 -38.60 33.04
C THR A 245 16.06 -38.73 34.16
N VAL A 246 15.60 -38.55 35.41
CA VAL A 246 16.41 -38.79 36.58
C VAL A 246 16.70 -40.28 36.59
N ILE A 247 17.89 -40.67 36.13
CA ILE A 247 18.39 -42.05 36.35
C ILE A 247 18.57 -42.19 37.85
N VAL A 248 17.61 -42.81 38.49
CA VAL A 248 17.72 -43.21 39.93
C VAL A 248 18.87 -44.21 39.97
N PRO A 249 19.96 -43.88 40.71
CA PRO A 249 21.03 -44.88 40.87
C PRO A 249 20.50 -46.12 41.61
N PRO A 250 20.99 -47.32 41.25
CA PRO A 250 20.55 -48.55 41.93
C PRO A 250 20.91 -48.46 43.45
N THR A 251 19.91 -48.80 44.25
CA THR A 251 20.05 -48.81 45.72
C THR A 251 21.26 -49.62 46.17
N PRO A 252 22.19 -49.05 46.98
CA PRO A 252 23.35 -49.81 47.45
C PRO A 252 22.90 -50.95 48.36
N LYS A 253 23.40 -52.17 48.11
CA LYS A 253 23.28 -53.33 48.99
C LYS A 253 23.99 -53.02 50.33
N THR A 254 23.30 -53.28 51.41
CA THR A 254 23.74 -53.12 52.82
C THR A 254 25.13 -53.73 53.07
N PRO A 255 26.09 -52.98 53.64
CA PRO A 255 27.35 -53.57 54.08
C PRO A 255 27.24 -54.15 55.47
N GLN A 256 27.91 -55.32 55.66
CA GLN A 256 28.21 -55.90 56.97
C GLN A 256 29.22 -55.02 57.72
N ALA A 257 29.04 -54.87 59.03
CA ALA A 257 29.82 -54.12 59.98
C ALA A 257 31.11 -54.84 60.36
N PRO A 258 31.91 -54.38 61.30
CA PRO A 258 32.99 -53.39 61.12
C PRO A 258 34.36 -53.95 61.58
N VAL A 259 35.46 -53.27 61.23
CA VAL A 259 36.71 -53.32 61.98
C VAL A 259 37.30 -51.90 62.00
N GLU A 260 37.46 -51.37 63.21
CA GLU A 260 38.22 -50.17 63.57
C GLU A 260 39.73 -50.43 63.60
N PRO A 261 40.60 -49.42 63.88
CA PRO A 261 40.82 -48.09 63.33
C PRO A 261 42.33 -47.90 62.93
N LEU A 262 42.62 -46.81 62.24
CA LEU A 262 43.90 -46.11 62.43
C LEU A 262 43.83 -44.64 61.95
N VAL A 263 44.08 -43.78 62.91
CA VAL A 263 44.20 -42.33 62.81
C VAL A 263 45.41 -41.95 62.01
N VAL A 264 45.34 -41.09 61.05
CA VAL A 264 46.36 -40.09 60.70
C VAL A 264 45.73 -38.80 60.25
N GLU A 265 46.18 -37.76 60.87
CA GLU A 265 45.86 -36.35 60.88
C GLU A 265 46.30 -35.66 59.56
N LYS A 266 45.52 -34.60 59.20
CA LYS A 266 45.98 -33.37 58.63
C LYS A 266 46.17 -33.24 57.10
N ALA A 267 45.27 -32.45 56.50
CA ALA A 267 45.61 -31.16 55.93
C ALA A 267 44.37 -30.54 55.26
N SER A 268 44.01 -29.40 55.76
CA SER A 268 43.05 -28.46 55.24
C SER A 268 43.55 -27.86 53.93
N VAL A 269 42.80 -28.02 52.82
CA VAL A 269 42.92 -27.17 51.64
C VAL A 269 41.51 -26.80 51.23
N VAL A 270 41.22 -25.56 51.36
CA VAL A 270 40.00 -24.89 50.84
C VAL A 270 40.19 -24.72 49.32
N PRO A 271 39.30 -25.22 48.48
CA PRO A 271 39.36 -24.82 47.05
C PRO A 271 38.63 -23.48 46.91
N GLU A 272 39.35 -22.51 46.43
CA GLU A 272 38.89 -21.24 45.89
C GLU A 272 37.92 -21.45 44.74
N LEU A 273 36.81 -20.71 44.78
CA LEU A 273 35.86 -20.57 43.64
C LEU A 273 36.52 -19.83 42.50
N PRO A 274 36.38 -20.29 41.27
CA PRO A 274 36.82 -19.51 40.12
C PRO A 274 35.94 -18.27 39.95
N GLN A 275 36.52 -17.12 40.06
CA GLN A 275 35.96 -15.86 39.62
C GLN A 275 35.82 -15.87 38.09
N THR A 276 34.60 -15.77 37.60
CA THR A 276 34.36 -15.46 36.19
C THR A 276 34.66 -13.99 35.97
N GLY A 277 35.86 -13.77 35.37
CA GLY A 277 36.25 -12.44 34.92
C GLY A 277 35.39 -11.95 33.81
N GLU A 278 34.77 -10.80 34.03
CA GLU A 278 34.24 -9.95 32.97
C GLU A 278 35.35 -9.56 32.02
N LYS A 279 35.30 -10.05 30.81
CA LYS A 279 36.07 -9.45 29.72
C LYS A 279 35.16 -8.44 29.01
N GLN A 280 35.42 -7.18 29.31
CA GLN A 280 35.04 -6.07 28.45
C GLN A 280 35.55 -6.31 27.03
N ASN A 281 34.68 -6.49 26.09
CA ASN A 281 35.01 -6.38 24.68
C ASN A 281 34.60 -5.00 24.16
N VAL A 282 35.62 -4.19 24.12
CA VAL A 282 36.07 -3.21 23.13
C VAL A 282 35.09 -2.92 22.00
N LEU A 283 34.70 -1.64 22.01
CA LEU A 283 34.19 -0.86 20.89
C LEU A 283 34.62 -1.41 19.51
N LEU A 284 33.64 -1.74 18.70
CA LEU A 284 33.76 -1.66 17.26
C LEU A 284 32.96 -0.47 16.77
N THR A 285 33.66 0.64 16.66
CA THR A 285 33.16 1.85 15.97
C THR A 285 33.18 1.54 14.48
N VAL A 286 32.01 1.25 13.91
CA VAL A 286 31.84 1.28 12.46
C VAL A 286 31.49 2.69 12.07
N ALA A 287 32.45 3.36 11.48
CA ALA A 287 32.25 4.64 10.79
C ALA A 287 31.31 4.43 9.61
N GLY A 288 30.04 4.81 9.78
CA GLY A 288 29.08 4.90 8.70
C GLY A 288 29.40 6.11 7.85
N SER A 289 29.69 5.85 6.61
CA SER A 289 29.99 6.82 5.57
C SER A 289 28.85 7.82 5.40
N LEU A 290 29.14 9.07 5.63
CA LEU A 290 28.29 10.22 5.32
C LEU A 290 28.23 10.36 3.78
N VAL A 291 27.15 9.95 3.15
CA VAL A 291 26.86 10.30 1.77
C VAL A 291 26.16 11.66 1.79
N THR A 292 26.91 12.70 1.59
CA THR A 292 26.41 14.03 1.27
C THR A 292 25.84 14.03 -0.15
N MET A 293 24.52 13.94 -0.29
CA MET A 293 23.86 14.31 -1.52
C MET A 293 23.73 15.83 -1.57
N LEU A 294 24.59 16.46 -2.34
CA LEU A 294 24.39 17.82 -2.83
C LEU A 294 23.26 17.80 -3.86
N GLY A 295 22.05 18.10 -3.42
CA GLY A 295 20.93 18.42 -4.31
C GLY A 295 21.11 19.79 -4.90
N LEU A 296 21.30 19.86 -6.18
CA LEU A 296 21.25 21.09 -6.96
C LEU A 296 19.82 21.66 -6.93
N ALA A 297 19.59 22.64 -6.08
CA ALA A 297 18.47 23.54 -6.17
C ALA A 297 18.83 24.65 -7.14
N GLY A 298 18.27 24.62 -8.32
CA GLY A 298 18.48 25.66 -9.32
C GLY A 298 17.34 25.71 -10.31
N LEU A 299 16.16 26.15 -9.89
CA LEU A 299 15.18 26.71 -10.82
C LEU A 299 14.59 27.98 -10.18
N GLY A 300 15.18 29.10 -10.56
CA GLY A 300 14.73 30.43 -10.21
C GLY A 300 13.37 30.74 -10.83
N PHE A 301 12.36 30.94 -9.99
CA PHE A 301 11.11 31.57 -10.40
C PHE A 301 11.31 33.05 -10.55
N LYS A 302 11.37 33.54 -11.79
CA LYS A 302 11.37 34.96 -12.11
C LYS A 302 9.93 35.48 -12.00
N ARG A 303 9.59 36.09 -10.86
CA ARG A 303 8.37 36.87 -10.71
C ARG A 303 8.44 38.07 -11.64
N ARG A 304 7.52 38.15 -12.60
CA ARG A 304 7.29 39.37 -13.39
C ARG A 304 6.39 40.30 -12.58
N LYS A 305 6.93 41.43 -12.14
CA LYS A 305 6.14 42.54 -11.61
C LYS A 305 5.39 43.18 -12.78
N GLU A 306 4.08 43.20 -12.69
CA GLU A 306 3.27 44.14 -13.48
C GLU A 306 3.34 45.51 -12.82
N THR A 307 3.78 46.51 -13.59
CA THR A 307 3.65 47.93 -13.27
C THR A 307 2.72 48.55 -14.31
N LYS A 308 1.60 49.09 -13.79
CA LYS A 308 0.64 50.03 -14.39
C LYS A 308 0.39 49.98 -15.90
#